data_3bdd5d91bb2bc1ca3c1ac177f07fded2
#
_entry.id   3bdd5d91bb2bc1ca3c1ac177f07fded2
#
_cell.length_a   1.000
_cell.length_b   1.000
_cell.length_c   1.000
_cell.angle_alpha   90.00
_cell.angle_beta   90.00
_cell.angle_gamma   90.00
#
_symmetry.space_group_name_H-M   'P 1'
#
loop_
_entity.id
_entity.type
_entity.pdbx_description
1 polymer ?
#
loop_
_entity_poly.entity_id
_entity_poly.type
_entity_poly.pdbx_seq_one_letter_code
_entity_poly.pdbx_strand_id
1 'polypeptide(L)'
;AFSENTNVVVMTAYGGIADAVEAMRLGASDFLTKPFDLEAVPLAFLRSRAKRCATRRDEHRSAGSNAGTELFFGESLAAIRRQLDQLIEAERRLTGAPPPLTIEGETGTGKSMLARWVHRQGPRADRPFVSVNCAALPETLVESELFGHERGAFTDAKQARVGLFEAADGGTLFLDEVGTLSMATQAKLLAAVEEGCIRRLGAARPTAVDVRLIAANNCALDELVRRGLFREDLYHRLNLLHLVLPPLRERGADLILLARQILERTAARYRLGERTISPAGEARLRAQPWRGNIRELAHVIERAVVFSKERTLDFAELSTPASAPAAAWLNPAWQLPESGFTVESAIAELIAVALRQTG
;
A
#
# COMPACT_ATOMS: atom_id res chain seq x y z
N ALA A 1 -21.30 -27.14 21.26
CA ALA A 1 -20.74 -25.94 20.67
C ALA A 1 -19.28 -25.85 21.10
N PHE A 2 -18.33 -25.90 20.18
CA PHE A 2 -16.92 -25.72 20.51
C PHE A 2 -16.67 -24.21 20.71
N SER A 3 -15.78 -23.87 21.65
CA SER A 3 -15.38 -22.48 21.89
C SER A 3 -14.76 -21.89 20.63
N GLU A 4 -15.04 -20.62 20.31
CA GLU A 4 -14.46 -19.89 19.18
C GLU A 4 -12.91 -19.91 19.13
N ASN A 5 -12.28 -20.37 20.20
CA ASN A 5 -10.83 -20.48 20.36
C ASN A 5 -10.24 -21.87 20.12
N THR A 6 -11.04 -22.85 19.70
CA THR A 6 -10.59 -24.25 19.55
C THR A 6 -10.27 -24.57 18.08
N ASN A 7 -9.06 -25.11 17.81
CA ASN A 7 -8.74 -25.63 16.50
C ASN A 7 -9.32 -27.05 16.36
N VAL A 8 -10.21 -27.25 15.40
CA VAL A 8 -10.83 -28.54 15.14
C VAL A 8 -10.30 -29.09 13.81
N VAL A 9 -9.58 -30.23 13.89
CA VAL A 9 -9.16 -31.00 12.73
C VAL A 9 -10.06 -32.23 12.66
N VAL A 10 -10.82 -32.39 11.58
CA VAL A 10 -11.73 -33.52 11.38
C VAL A 10 -10.98 -34.66 10.73
N MET A 11 -11.07 -35.86 11.33
CA MET A 11 -10.48 -37.09 10.78
C MET A 11 -11.62 -38.02 10.34
N THR A 12 -11.68 -38.36 9.05
CA THR A 12 -12.74 -39.21 8.48
C THR A 12 -12.18 -40.40 7.75
N ALA A 13 -12.89 -41.55 7.85
CA ALA A 13 -12.58 -42.75 7.07
C ALA A 13 -13.24 -42.70 5.67
N TYR A 14 -14.28 -41.88 5.46
CA TYR A 14 -14.98 -41.65 4.22
C TYR A 14 -14.77 -40.20 3.80
N GLY A 15 -13.82 -39.95 2.92
CA GLY A 15 -13.43 -38.63 2.49
C GLY A 15 -13.93 -38.28 1.11
N GLY A 16 -15.24 -38.10 0.92
CA GLY A 16 -15.72 -37.38 -0.24
C GLY A 16 -15.39 -35.89 -0.17
N ILE A 17 -15.15 -35.23 -1.30
CA ILE A 17 -14.94 -33.77 -1.37
C ILE A 17 -16.09 -33.02 -0.72
N ALA A 18 -17.31 -33.55 -0.78
CA ALA A 18 -18.52 -32.99 -0.16
C ALA A 18 -18.44 -32.97 1.37
N ASP A 19 -17.98 -34.04 2.01
CA ASP A 19 -17.88 -34.14 3.48
C ASP A 19 -16.79 -33.22 4.02
N ALA A 20 -15.69 -33.06 3.27
CA ALA A 20 -14.64 -32.12 3.61
C ALA A 20 -15.12 -30.65 3.55
N VAL A 21 -15.89 -30.30 2.52
CA VAL A 21 -16.48 -28.97 2.35
C VAL A 21 -17.49 -28.68 3.46
N GLU A 22 -18.28 -29.68 3.85
CA GLU A 22 -19.28 -29.52 4.93
C GLU A 22 -18.60 -29.38 6.31
N ALA A 23 -17.55 -30.16 6.58
CA ALA A 23 -16.77 -30.02 7.79
C ALA A 23 -16.14 -28.60 7.90
N MET A 24 -15.60 -28.07 6.80
CA MET A 24 -15.06 -26.72 6.74
C MET A 24 -16.15 -25.64 6.91
N ARG A 25 -17.34 -25.83 6.36
CA ARG A 25 -18.51 -24.95 6.56
C ARG A 25 -18.98 -24.93 8.02
N LEU A 26 -18.87 -26.05 8.70
CA LEU A 26 -19.23 -26.18 10.12
C LEU A 26 -18.14 -25.67 11.07
N GLY A 27 -17.05 -25.10 10.56
CA GLY A 27 -16.01 -24.45 11.33
C GLY A 27 -14.79 -25.31 11.65
N ALA A 28 -14.59 -26.44 10.95
CA ALA A 28 -13.34 -27.18 11.03
C ALA A 28 -12.18 -26.37 10.46
N SER A 29 -11.03 -26.40 11.13
CA SER A 29 -9.83 -25.68 10.73
C SER A 29 -9.03 -26.41 9.65
N ASP A 30 -9.10 -27.76 9.63
CA ASP A 30 -8.52 -28.66 8.62
C ASP A 30 -9.17 -30.03 8.70
N PHE A 31 -8.93 -30.90 7.68
CA PHE A 31 -9.40 -32.28 7.69
C PHE A 31 -8.32 -33.25 7.20
N LEU A 32 -8.39 -34.51 7.69
CA LEU A 32 -7.50 -35.60 7.31
C LEU A 32 -8.34 -36.83 6.93
N THR A 33 -8.05 -37.45 5.79
CA THR A 33 -8.70 -38.71 5.35
C THR A 33 -7.87 -39.90 5.76
N LYS A 34 -8.50 -40.89 6.39
CA LYS A 34 -7.87 -42.19 6.70
C LYS A 34 -7.78 -43.04 5.44
N PRO A 35 -6.66 -43.80 5.19
CA PRO A 35 -5.45 -43.82 6.04
C PRO A 35 -4.58 -42.60 5.82
N PHE A 36 -3.97 -42.08 6.90
CA PHE A 36 -3.01 -40.97 6.84
C PHE A 36 -1.75 -41.33 7.65
N ASP A 37 -0.61 -40.80 7.24
CA ASP A 37 0.63 -40.92 7.98
C ASP A 37 0.58 -40.11 9.27
N LEU A 38 1.13 -40.66 10.36
CA LEU A 38 1.18 -39.99 11.66
C LEU A 38 1.88 -38.62 11.59
N GLU A 39 2.80 -38.44 10.65
CA GLU A 39 3.48 -37.17 10.37
C GLU A 39 2.55 -36.11 9.74
N ALA A 40 1.44 -36.50 9.15
CA ALA A 40 0.46 -35.57 8.58
C ALA A 40 -0.35 -34.82 9.66
N VAL A 41 -0.49 -35.38 10.85
CA VAL A 41 -1.27 -34.82 11.96
C VAL A 41 -0.63 -33.53 12.51
N PRO A 42 0.68 -33.52 12.88
CA PRO A 42 1.36 -32.27 13.28
C PRO A 42 1.33 -31.20 12.18
N LEU A 43 1.49 -31.60 10.90
CA LEU A 43 1.45 -30.69 9.76
C LEU A 43 0.08 -30.05 9.56
N ALA A 44 -1.01 -30.81 9.71
CA ALA A 44 -2.39 -30.27 9.68
C ALA A 44 -2.60 -29.29 10.84
N PHE A 45 -2.09 -29.59 12.04
CA PHE A 45 -2.16 -28.71 13.19
C PHE A 45 -1.34 -27.42 13.00
N LEU A 46 -0.16 -27.51 12.41
CA LEU A 46 0.69 -26.34 12.10
C LEU A 46 0.05 -25.47 11.02
N ARG A 47 -0.57 -26.06 9.98
CA ARG A 47 -1.30 -25.35 8.94
C ARG A 47 -2.53 -24.63 9.53
N SER A 48 -3.30 -25.31 10.37
CA SER A 48 -4.46 -24.71 11.02
C SER A 48 -4.07 -23.56 11.96
N ARG A 49 -2.95 -23.66 12.69
CA ARG A 49 -2.36 -22.57 13.48
C ARG A 49 -1.86 -21.41 12.59
N ALA A 50 -1.14 -21.71 11.51
CA ALA A 50 -0.62 -20.71 10.59
C ALA A 50 -1.76 -19.94 9.90
N LYS A 51 -2.82 -20.64 9.47
CA LYS A 51 -4.02 -20.06 8.87
C LYS A 51 -4.76 -19.15 9.88
N ARG A 52 -4.90 -19.57 11.13
CA ARG A 52 -5.48 -18.75 12.20
C ARG A 52 -4.58 -17.59 12.64
N CYS A 53 -3.25 -17.79 12.69
CA CYS A 53 -2.32 -16.69 12.94
C CYS A 53 -2.34 -15.66 11.81
N ALA A 54 -2.53 -16.09 10.56
CA ALA A 54 -2.72 -15.19 9.43
C ALA A 54 -4.08 -14.46 9.54
N THR A 55 -5.18 -15.19 9.77
CA THR A 55 -6.52 -14.62 9.97
C THR A 55 -6.56 -13.70 11.21
N ARG A 56 -5.98 -14.12 12.36
CA ARG A 56 -5.86 -13.24 13.54
C ARG A 56 -4.88 -12.07 13.34
N ARG A 57 -3.80 -12.23 12.59
CA ARG A 57 -2.95 -11.10 12.19
C ARG A 57 -3.68 -10.13 11.27
N ASP A 58 -4.52 -10.64 10.38
CA ASP A 58 -5.35 -9.82 9.49
C ASP A 58 -6.56 -9.24 10.25
N GLU A 59 -7.17 -9.97 11.18
CA GLU A 59 -8.18 -9.47 12.12
C GLU A 59 -7.59 -8.50 13.15
N HIS A 60 -6.38 -8.75 13.69
CA HIS A 60 -5.68 -7.79 14.56
C HIS A 60 -5.06 -6.63 13.76
N ARG A 61 -4.65 -6.81 12.52
CA ARG A 61 -4.37 -5.69 11.61
C ARG A 61 -5.64 -4.94 11.24
N SER A 62 -6.75 -5.62 11.03
CA SER A 62 -8.06 -5.00 10.78
C SER A 62 -8.63 -4.39 12.04
N ALA A 63 -8.57 -5.05 13.19
CA ALA A 63 -9.08 -4.55 14.48
C ALA A 63 -8.15 -3.51 15.12
N GLY A 64 -6.84 -3.68 15.04
CA GLY A 64 -5.87 -2.67 15.49
C GLY A 64 -5.76 -1.48 14.54
N SER A 65 -6.15 -1.61 13.26
CA SER A 65 -6.29 -0.51 12.31
C SER A 65 -7.72 0.06 12.27
N ASN A 66 -8.72 -0.61 12.84
CA ASN A 66 -10.10 -0.12 12.89
C ASN A 66 -10.35 0.91 13.99
N ALA A 67 -9.55 0.95 15.04
CA ALA A 67 -9.63 2.00 16.03
C ALA A 67 -8.79 3.20 15.57
N GLY A 68 -9.27 4.00 14.62
CA GLY A 68 -8.75 5.34 14.44
C GLY A 68 -8.09 5.72 13.12
N THR A 69 -8.15 4.91 12.06
CA THR A 69 -7.61 5.33 10.75
C THR A 69 -8.74 5.76 9.82
N GLU A 70 -9.55 6.73 10.25
CA GLU A 70 -10.39 7.45 9.31
C GLU A 70 -9.50 8.27 8.38
N LEU A 71 -9.79 8.19 7.07
CA LEU A 71 -9.12 9.03 6.09
C LEU A 71 -9.50 10.49 6.37
N PHE A 72 -8.49 11.32 6.57
CA PHE A 72 -8.71 12.74 6.76
C PHE A 72 -8.95 13.40 5.39
N PHE A 73 -10.17 13.88 5.20
CA PHE A 73 -10.56 14.71 4.06
C PHE A 73 -10.60 16.17 4.51
N GLY A 74 -9.46 16.82 4.46
CA GLY A 74 -9.41 18.27 4.66
C GLY A 74 -9.96 19.04 3.46
N GLU A 75 -9.78 20.35 3.48
CA GLU A 75 -10.21 21.24 2.39
C GLU A 75 -9.53 20.88 1.06
N SER A 76 -8.25 20.52 1.09
CA SER A 76 -7.47 20.13 -0.08
C SER A 76 -7.99 18.88 -0.80
N LEU A 77 -8.66 17.98 -0.09
CA LEU A 77 -9.24 16.75 -0.66
C LEU A 77 -10.78 16.83 -0.84
N ALA A 78 -11.40 17.99 -0.61
CA ALA A 78 -12.87 18.14 -0.69
C ALA A 78 -13.41 17.86 -2.09
N ALA A 79 -12.66 18.19 -3.14
CA ALA A 79 -13.04 17.88 -4.53
C ALA A 79 -13.01 16.37 -4.78
N ILE A 80 -11.93 15.69 -4.36
CA ILE A 80 -11.78 14.24 -4.47
C ILE A 80 -12.89 13.53 -3.69
N ARG A 81 -13.22 14.01 -2.49
CA ARG A 81 -14.30 13.46 -1.67
C ARG A 81 -15.63 13.51 -2.42
N ARG A 82 -15.98 14.64 -3.01
CA ARG A 82 -17.23 14.79 -3.80
C ARG A 82 -17.26 13.85 -5.00
N GLN A 83 -16.15 13.72 -5.74
CA GLN A 83 -16.05 12.78 -6.86
C GLN A 83 -16.26 11.32 -6.40
N LEU A 84 -15.69 10.95 -5.25
CA LEU A 84 -15.84 9.61 -4.68
C LEU A 84 -17.27 9.35 -4.19
N ASP A 85 -17.93 10.32 -3.56
CA ASP A 85 -19.31 10.18 -3.13
C ASP A 85 -20.24 9.97 -4.35
N GLN A 86 -20.02 10.69 -5.45
CA GLN A 86 -20.74 10.49 -6.71
C GLN A 86 -20.47 9.13 -7.34
N LEU A 87 -19.20 8.69 -7.33
CA LEU A 87 -18.79 7.38 -7.83
C LEU A 87 -19.50 6.26 -7.06
N ILE A 88 -19.46 6.30 -5.72
CA ILE A 88 -20.06 5.28 -4.86
C ILE A 88 -21.58 5.23 -5.07
N GLU A 89 -22.23 6.37 -5.22
CA GLU A 89 -23.66 6.41 -5.51
C GLU A 89 -24.00 5.82 -6.89
N ALA A 90 -23.15 6.06 -7.90
CA ALA A 90 -23.29 5.44 -9.22
C ALA A 90 -23.07 3.91 -9.15
N GLU A 91 -22.06 3.45 -8.40
CA GLU A 91 -21.77 2.01 -8.22
C GLU A 91 -22.91 1.25 -7.54
N ARG A 92 -23.67 1.89 -6.63
CA ARG A 92 -24.84 1.28 -6.00
C ARG A 92 -25.97 0.94 -6.97
N ARG A 93 -26.00 1.61 -8.13
CA ARG A 93 -27.01 1.40 -9.19
C ARG A 93 -26.52 0.46 -10.27
N LEU A 94 -25.25 0.11 -10.25
CA LEU A 94 -24.62 -0.71 -11.29
C LEU A 94 -24.98 -2.18 -11.11
N THR A 95 -25.32 -2.84 -12.22
CA THR A 95 -25.43 -4.31 -12.28
C THR A 95 -24.14 -4.86 -12.87
N GLY A 96 -23.32 -5.56 -12.05
CA GLY A 96 -22.03 -6.13 -12.47
C GLY A 96 -20.81 -5.47 -11.80
N ALA A 97 -19.62 -5.83 -12.29
CA ALA A 97 -18.38 -5.29 -11.77
C ALA A 97 -18.22 -3.80 -12.13
N PRO A 98 -17.94 -2.93 -11.15
CA PRO A 98 -17.66 -1.52 -11.45
C PRO A 98 -16.34 -1.37 -12.23
N PRO A 99 -16.21 -0.29 -13.03
CA PRO A 99 -14.98 -0.02 -13.76
C PRO A 99 -13.79 0.17 -12.80
N PRO A 100 -12.55 -0.12 -13.24
CA PRO A 100 -11.37 0.11 -12.43
C PRO A 100 -11.25 1.55 -11.95
N LEU A 101 -10.72 1.74 -10.75
CA LEU A 101 -10.33 3.04 -10.19
C LEU A 101 -8.82 3.12 -10.10
N THR A 102 -8.22 4.11 -10.73
CA THR A 102 -6.78 4.40 -10.60
C THR A 102 -6.55 5.56 -9.64
N ILE A 103 -5.61 5.37 -8.72
CA ILE A 103 -5.20 6.37 -7.73
C ILE A 103 -3.72 6.65 -7.91
N GLU A 104 -3.38 7.82 -8.40
CA GLU A 104 -2.00 8.29 -8.53
C GLU A 104 -1.62 9.23 -7.39
N GLY A 105 -0.34 9.32 -7.11
CA GLY A 105 0.22 10.24 -6.13
C GLY A 105 1.48 9.68 -5.48
N GLU A 106 2.32 10.57 -4.99
CA GLU A 106 3.61 10.21 -4.39
C GLU A 106 3.49 9.14 -3.29
N THR A 107 4.60 8.48 -3.01
CA THR A 107 4.66 7.52 -1.90
C THR A 107 4.31 8.19 -0.58
N GLY A 108 3.44 7.54 0.22
CA GLY A 108 3.02 8.06 1.53
C GLY A 108 1.91 9.11 1.51
N THR A 109 1.27 9.42 0.36
CA THR A 109 0.14 10.37 0.25
C THR A 109 -1.18 9.84 0.79
N GLY A 110 -1.31 8.52 1.03
CA GLY A 110 -2.51 7.89 1.57
C GLY A 110 -3.33 7.07 0.57
N LYS A 111 -2.77 6.69 -0.59
CA LYS A 111 -3.44 5.89 -1.63
C LYS A 111 -4.14 4.64 -1.09
N SER A 112 -3.42 3.84 -0.31
CA SER A 112 -3.98 2.59 0.27
C SER A 112 -5.09 2.86 1.28
N MET A 113 -5.04 3.99 2.02
CA MET A 113 -6.11 4.42 2.92
C MET A 113 -7.35 4.83 2.14
N LEU A 114 -7.16 5.56 1.02
CA LEU A 114 -8.24 5.96 0.13
C LEU A 114 -8.92 4.74 -0.49
N ALA A 115 -8.15 3.77 -0.99
CA ALA A 115 -8.68 2.52 -1.54
C ALA A 115 -9.55 1.76 -0.52
N ARG A 116 -9.09 1.63 0.73
CA ARG A 116 -9.87 1.03 1.82
C ARG A 116 -11.13 1.83 2.14
N TRP A 117 -11.05 3.15 2.12
CA TRP A 117 -12.20 4.02 2.36
C TRP A 117 -13.25 3.82 1.26
N VAL A 118 -12.85 3.81 -0.03
CA VAL A 118 -13.74 3.55 -1.16
C VAL A 118 -14.44 2.19 -1.02
N HIS A 119 -13.71 1.14 -0.67
CA HIS A 119 -14.29 -0.18 -0.42
C HIS A 119 -15.33 -0.16 0.70
N ARG A 120 -15.02 0.48 1.85
CA ARG A 120 -15.92 0.53 3.02
C ARG A 120 -17.20 1.35 2.78
N GLN A 121 -17.15 2.36 1.93
CA GLN A 121 -18.31 3.18 1.58
C GLN A 121 -19.10 2.60 0.40
N GLY A 122 -18.48 1.71 -0.37
CA GLY A 122 -19.04 1.12 -1.57
C GLY A 122 -20.02 -0.03 -1.30
N PRO A 123 -20.69 -0.52 -2.35
CA PRO A 123 -21.68 -1.61 -2.25
C PRO A 123 -21.08 -2.96 -1.85
N ARG A 124 -19.75 -3.10 -1.86
CA ARG A 124 -19.01 -4.31 -1.52
C ARG A 124 -18.33 -4.24 -0.14
N ALA A 125 -18.77 -3.35 0.75
CA ALA A 125 -18.16 -3.10 2.06
C ALA A 125 -18.05 -4.37 2.94
N ASP A 126 -19.02 -5.29 2.84
CA ASP A 126 -19.06 -6.55 3.57
C ASP A 126 -18.38 -7.72 2.84
N ARG A 127 -17.75 -7.43 1.70
CA ARG A 127 -17.06 -8.42 0.86
C ARG A 127 -15.54 -8.37 1.09
N PRO A 128 -14.78 -9.36 0.61
CA PRO A 128 -13.32 -9.36 0.77
C PRO A 128 -12.66 -8.09 0.22
N PHE A 129 -11.72 -7.54 0.98
CA PHE A 129 -10.75 -6.54 0.51
C PHE A 129 -9.36 -7.15 0.49
N VAL A 130 -8.90 -7.52 -0.70
CA VAL A 130 -7.58 -8.09 -0.91
C VAL A 130 -6.63 -7.01 -1.38
N SER A 131 -5.49 -6.86 -0.73
CA SER A 131 -4.50 -5.85 -1.11
C SER A 131 -3.12 -6.47 -1.31
N VAL A 132 -2.45 -6.05 -2.36
CA VAL A 132 -1.09 -6.48 -2.68
C VAL A 132 -0.27 -5.28 -3.14
N ASN A 133 0.98 -5.22 -2.69
CA ASN A 133 1.97 -4.31 -3.25
C ASN A 133 2.81 -5.08 -4.28
N CYS A 134 2.67 -4.71 -5.55
CA CYS A 134 3.32 -5.40 -6.66
C CYS A 134 4.86 -5.26 -6.59
N ALA A 135 5.37 -4.16 -6.08
CA ALA A 135 6.81 -3.94 -5.91
C ALA A 135 7.43 -4.76 -4.76
N ALA A 136 6.62 -5.26 -3.83
CA ALA A 136 7.12 -6.05 -2.69
C ALA A 136 7.33 -7.54 -3.02
N LEU A 137 6.84 -7.99 -4.17
CA LEU A 137 6.94 -9.38 -4.61
C LEU A 137 8.06 -9.52 -5.65
N PRO A 138 8.84 -10.62 -5.62
CA PRO A 138 9.72 -10.96 -6.72
C PRO A 138 8.94 -11.08 -8.03
N GLU A 139 9.47 -10.56 -9.12
CA GLU A 139 8.80 -10.56 -10.44
C GLU A 139 8.30 -11.95 -10.85
N THR A 140 9.09 -12.98 -10.58
CA THR A 140 8.76 -14.39 -10.87
C THR A 140 7.55 -14.92 -10.08
N LEU A 141 7.20 -14.30 -8.95
CA LEU A 141 6.11 -14.73 -8.10
C LEU A 141 4.84 -13.89 -8.28
N VAL A 142 4.97 -12.64 -8.75
CA VAL A 142 3.83 -11.72 -8.90
C VAL A 142 2.70 -12.36 -9.71
N GLU A 143 3.04 -12.97 -10.82
CA GLU A 143 2.06 -13.58 -11.72
C GLU A 143 1.33 -14.76 -11.04
N SER A 144 2.08 -15.63 -10.37
CA SER A 144 1.54 -16.75 -9.60
C SER A 144 0.69 -16.31 -8.41
N GLU A 145 1.05 -15.23 -7.74
CA GLU A 145 0.25 -14.65 -6.64
C GLU A 145 -1.05 -14.04 -7.17
N LEU A 146 -1.00 -13.27 -8.26
CA LEU A 146 -2.19 -12.61 -8.79
C LEU A 146 -3.19 -13.59 -9.39
N PHE A 147 -2.73 -14.50 -10.26
CA PHE A 147 -3.60 -15.34 -11.06
C PHE A 147 -3.70 -16.79 -10.55
N GLY A 148 -2.82 -17.20 -9.62
CA GLY A 148 -2.75 -18.57 -9.15
C GLY A 148 -2.02 -19.50 -10.14
N HIS A 149 -1.80 -20.72 -9.70
CA HIS A 149 -1.16 -21.76 -10.53
C HIS A 149 -1.74 -23.15 -10.27
N GLU A 150 -1.72 -23.98 -11.28
CA GLU A 150 -1.97 -25.41 -11.18
C GLU A 150 -0.71 -26.16 -10.78
N ARG A 151 -0.87 -27.37 -10.23
CA ARG A 151 0.25 -28.26 -9.93
C ARG A 151 1.07 -28.55 -11.18
N GLY A 152 2.40 -28.35 -11.09
CA GLY A 152 3.32 -28.58 -12.21
C GLY A 152 3.41 -27.42 -13.22
N ALA A 153 2.83 -26.28 -12.95
CA ALA A 153 2.91 -25.10 -13.81
C ALA A 153 4.34 -24.56 -13.98
N PHE A 154 5.18 -24.76 -12.98
CA PHE A 154 6.62 -24.46 -13.00
C PHE A 154 7.37 -25.42 -12.04
N THR A 155 8.70 -25.43 -12.07
CA THR A 155 9.56 -26.42 -11.40
C THR A 155 9.21 -26.62 -9.92
N ASP A 156 8.86 -25.55 -9.19
CA ASP A 156 8.53 -25.57 -7.77
C ASP A 156 7.02 -25.63 -7.47
N ALA A 157 6.16 -25.72 -8.47
CA ALA A 157 4.70 -25.80 -8.32
C ALA A 157 4.25 -27.18 -7.82
N LYS A 158 4.60 -27.55 -6.60
CA LYS A 158 4.25 -28.86 -5.98
C LYS A 158 2.76 -29.01 -5.70
N GLN A 159 2.04 -27.91 -5.49
CA GLN A 159 0.59 -27.87 -5.21
C GLN A 159 -0.06 -26.75 -6.02
N ALA A 160 -1.34 -26.90 -6.37
CA ALA A 160 -2.12 -25.83 -6.95
C ALA A 160 -2.37 -24.72 -5.90
N ARG A 161 -2.38 -23.46 -6.34
CA ARG A 161 -2.64 -22.32 -5.48
C ARG A 161 -3.64 -21.35 -6.11
N VAL A 162 -4.61 -20.93 -5.32
CA VAL A 162 -5.61 -19.93 -5.68
C VAL A 162 -4.95 -18.54 -5.73
N GLY A 163 -5.22 -17.78 -6.79
CA GLY A 163 -4.69 -16.44 -6.97
C GLY A 163 -5.48 -15.37 -6.22
N LEU A 164 -4.89 -14.16 -6.13
CA LEU A 164 -5.50 -13.02 -5.42
C LEU A 164 -6.77 -12.52 -6.11
N PHE A 165 -6.90 -12.67 -7.44
CA PHE A 165 -8.15 -12.38 -8.15
C PHE A 165 -9.29 -13.28 -7.69
N GLU A 166 -9.05 -14.58 -7.57
CA GLU A 166 -10.06 -15.51 -7.06
C GLU A 166 -10.36 -15.28 -5.58
N ALA A 167 -9.32 -14.93 -4.78
CA ALA A 167 -9.51 -14.61 -3.36
C ALA A 167 -10.32 -13.32 -3.14
N ALA A 168 -10.33 -12.41 -4.13
CA ALA A 168 -11.08 -11.16 -4.12
C ALA A 168 -12.44 -11.27 -4.80
N ASP A 169 -12.86 -12.47 -5.25
CA ASP A 169 -14.10 -12.66 -5.98
C ASP A 169 -15.33 -12.16 -5.20
N GLY A 170 -16.21 -11.43 -5.86
CA GLY A 170 -17.33 -10.71 -5.27
C GLY A 170 -16.93 -9.46 -4.44
N GLY A 171 -15.64 -9.19 -4.26
CA GLY A 171 -15.09 -8.14 -3.41
C GLY A 171 -14.28 -7.09 -4.16
N THR A 172 -13.19 -6.65 -3.53
CA THR A 172 -12.27 -5.61 -4.05
C THR A 172 -10.83 -6.10 -4.03
N LEU A 173 -10.12 -5.96 -5.15
CA LEU A 173 -8.69 -6.17 -5.26
C LEU A 173 -7.98 -4.81 -5.39
N PHE A 174 -7.08 -4.53 -4.48
CA PHE A 174 -6.23 -3.34 -4.50
C PHE A 174 -4.81 -3.72 -4.90
N LEU A 175 -4.36 -3.20 -6.04
CA LEU A 175 -3.01 -3.35 -6.57
C LEU A 175 -2.23 -2.06 -6.32
N ASP A 176 -1.28 -2.08 -5.39
CA ASP A 176 -0.38 -0.95 -5.16
C ASP A 176 0.88 -1.09 -6.02
N GLU A 177 1.40 0.03 -6.52
CA GLU A 177 2.57 0.11 -7.42
C GLU A 177 2.39 -0.74 -8.71
N VAL A 178 1.21 -0.61 -9.35
CA VAL A 178 0.86 -1.39 -10.56
C VAL A 178 1.83 -1.17 -11.72
N GLY A 179 2.49 -0.02 -11.79
CA GLY A 179 3.50 0.31 -12.79
C GLY A 179 4.78 -0.53 -12.71
N THR A 180 4.96 -1.33 -11.65
CA THR A 180 6.12 -2.24 -11.51
C THR A 180 5.89 -3.63 -12.11
N LEU A 181 4.68 -3.91 -12.59
CA LEU A 181 4.35 -5.19 -13.22
C LEU A 181 5.10 -5.37 -14.55
N SER A 182 5.57 -6.59 -14.79
CA SER A 182 6.16 -6.93 -16.09
C SER A 182 5.14 -6.85 -17.23
N MET A 183 5.59 -6.62 -18.46
CA MET A 183 4.72 -6.52 -19.65
C MET A 183 3.86 -7.78 -19.86
N ALA A 184 4.38 -8.95 -19.49
CA ALA A 184 3.64 -10.21 -19.54
C ALA A 184 2.49 -10.24 -18.51
N THR A 185 2.76 -9.82 -17.28
CA THR A 185 1.75 -9.70 -16.21
C THR A 185 0.70 -8.65 -16.54
N GLN A 186 1.12 -7.52 -17.13
CA GLN A 186 0.20 -6.47 -17.59
C GLN A 186 -0.77 -6.99 -18.67
N ALA A 187 -0.31 -7.82 -19.61
CA ALA A 187 -1.17 -8.42 -20.63
C ALA A 187 -2.26 -9.34 -20.01
N LYS A 188 -1.90 -10.11 -18.97
CA LYS A 188 -2.86 -10.94 -18.23
C LYS A 188 -3.82 -10.11 -17.39
N LEU A 189 -3.34 -9.03 -16.81
CA LEU A 189 -4.17 -8.09 -16.07
C LEU A 189 -5.21 -7.44 -16.98
N LEU A 190 -4.81 -7.05 -18.20
CA LEU A 190 -5.75 -6.54 -19.21
C LEU A 190 -6.87 -7.53 -19.50
N ALA A 191 -6.51 -8.78 -19.80
CA ALA A 191 -7.50 -9.84 -20.06
C ALA A 191 -8.47 -10.02 -18.86
N ALA A 192 -7.94 -10.01 -17.62
CA ALA A 192 -8.77 -10.12 -16.42
C ALA A 192 -9.76 -8.96 -16.27
N VAL A 193 -9.34 -7.73 -16.62
CA VAL A 193 -10.16 -6.52 -16.51
C VAL A 193 -11.20 -6.42 -17.64
N GLU A 194 -10.89 -6.91 -18.83
CA GLU A 194 -11.78 -6.83 -19.99
C GLU A 194 -12.79 -7.96 -20.03
N GLU A 195 -12.33 -9.19 -19.79
CA GLU A 195 -13.14 -10.38 -19.94
C GLU A 195 -13.83 -10.83 -18.63
N GLY A 196 -13.46 -10.24 -17.48
CA GLY A 196 -13.95 -10.67 -16.18
C GLY A 196 -13.57 -12.12 -15.87
N CYS A 197 -12.48 -12.60 -16.45
CA CYS A 197 -11.97 -13.95 -16.20
C CYS A 197 -10.45 -13.97 -16.11
N ILE A 198 -9.93 -14.92 -15.35
CA ILE A 198 -8.50 -15.14 -15.21
C ILE A 198 -8.14 -16.56 -15.66
N ARG A 199 -6.86 -16.76 -15.97
CA ARG A 199 -6.32 -18.08 -16.23
C ARG A 199 -5.15 -18.35 -15.30
N ARG A 200 -5.26 -19.38 -14.46
CA ARG A 200 -4.13 -19.83 -13.62
C ARG A 200 -2.97 -20.27 -14.50
N LEU A 201 -1.75 -20.13 -14.00
CA LEU A 201 -0.57 -20.65 -14.69
C LEU A 201 -0.72 -22.18 -14.85
N GLY A 202 -0.50 -22.66 -16.07
CA GLY A 202 -0.66 -24.09 -16.40
C GLY A 202 -2.11 -24.57 -16.59
N ALA A 203 -3.13 -23.71 -16.36
CA ALA A 203 -4.51 -24.09 -16.58
C ALA A 203 -4.93 -23.95 -18.05
N ALA A 204 -5.75 -24.91 -18.54
CA ALA A 204 -6.32 -24.86 -19.88
C ALA A 204 -7.58 -23.97 -19.96
N ARG A 205 -8.34 -23.84 -18.86
CA ARG A 205 -9.63 -23.15 -18.84
C ARG A 205 -9.55 -21.84 -18.05
N PRO A 206 -10.21 -20.77 -18.51
CA PRO A 206 -10.37 -19.55 -17.73
C PRO A 206 -11.37 -19.78 -16.58
N THR A 207 -11.22 -19.00 -15.52
CA THR A 207 -12.13 -18.93 -14.37
C THR A 207 -12.75 -17.53 -14.34
N ALA A 208 -14.08 -17.43 -14.33
CA ALA A 208 -14.77 -16.16 -14.20
C ALA A 208 -14.59 -15.59 -12.79
N VAL A 209 -14.39 -14.28 -12.71
CA VAL A 209 -14.23 -13.55 -11.46
C VAL A 209 -14.96 -12.20 -11.54
N ASP A 210 -15.64 -11.82 -10.47
CA ASP A 210 -16.31 -10.52 -10.32
C ASP A 210 -15.58 -9.65 -9.29
N VAL A 211 -14.59 -8.90 -9.73
CA VAL A 211 -13.70 -8.15 -8.84
C VAL A 211 -13.76 -6.64 -9.11
N ARG A 212 -14.01 -5.85 -8.08
CA ARG A 212 -13.77 -4.40 -8.10
C ARG A 212 -12.26 -4.14 -8.05
N LEU A 213 -11.68 -3.69 -9.15
CA LEU A 213 -10.25 -3.39 -9.20
C LEU A 213 -9.98 -1.92 -8.79
N ILE A 214 -9.06 -1.74 -7.86
CA ILE A 214 -8.46 -0.44 -7.53
C ILE A 214 -6.96 -0.55 -7.77
N ALA A 215 -6.42 0.23 -8.68
CA ALA A 215 -4.99 0.29 -8.97
C ALA A 215 -4.38 1.56 -8.37
N ALA A 216 -3.17 1.48 -7.83
CA ALA A 216 -2.44 2.64 -7.37
C ALA A 216 -1.02 2.66 -7.93
N ASN A 217 -0.50 3.87 -8.16
CA ASN A 217 0.87 4.06 -8.60
C ASN A 217 1.48 5.32 -7.96
N ASN A 218 2.80 5.34 -7.80
CA ASN A 218 3.53 6.46 -7.20
C ASN A 218 3.93 7.54 -8.20
N CYS A 219 3.85 7.24 -9.49
CA CYS A 219 4.05 8.18 -10.59
C CYS A 219 2.91 8.06 -11.60
N ALA A 220 2.84 8.99 -12.53
CA ALA A 220 1.83 8.99 -13.58
C ALA A 220 2.03 7.80 -14.52
N LEU A 221 0.97 7.02 -14.75
CA LEU A 221 1.03 5.83 -15.62
C LEU A 221 1.27 6.20 -17.10
N ASP A 222 0.79 7.36 -17.55
CA ASP A 222 1.03 7.86 -18.91
C ASP A 222 2.52 8.09 -19.20
N GLU A 223 3.31 8.49 -18.18
CA GLU A 223 4.75 8.60 -18.30
C GLU A 223 5.42 7.24 -18.52
N LEU A 224 4.94 6.20 -17.80
CA LEU A 224 5.42 4.84 -18.00
C LEU A 224 5.04 4.29 -19.37
N VAL A 225 3.86 4.64 -19.91
CA VAL A 225 3.48 4.32 -21.30
C VAL A 225 4.46 4.96 -22.29
N ARG A 226 4.73 6.26 -22.15
CA ARG A 226 5.70 6.96 -23.03
C ARG A 226 7.11 6.36 -22.99
N ARG A 227 7.48 5.78 -21.85
CA ARG A 227 8.77 5.10 -21.66
C ARG A 227 8.77 3.64 -22.12
N GLY A 228 7.65 3.10 -22.59
CA GLY A 228 7.49 1.70 -22.99
C GLY A 228 7.54 0.70 -21.82
N LEU A 229 7.34 1.17 -20.59
CA LEU A 229 7.31 0.35 -19.37
C LEU A 229 5.91 -0.07 -18.94
N PHE A 230 4.88 0.51 -19.56
CA PHE A 230 3.48 0.18 -19.32
C PHE A 230 2.73 0.10 -20.65
N ARG A 231 1.81 -0.85 -20.77
CA ARG A 231 1.02 -1.05 -21.99
C ARG A 231 -0.04 0.04 -22.12
N GLU A 232 -0.14 0.61 -23.30
CA GLU A 232 -1.11 1.65 -23.63
C GLU A 232 -2.56 1.15 -23.54
N ASP A 233 -2.83 -0.08 -24.00
CA ASP A 233 -4.15 -0.70 -23.91
C ASP A 233 -4.62 -0.89 -22.46
N LEU A 234 -3.75 -1.40 -21.59
CA LEU A 234 -4.04 -1.52 -20.16
C LEU A 234 -4.24 -0.15 -19.50
N TYR A 235 -3.41 0.83 -19.83
CA TYR A 235 -3.55 2.19 -19.34
C TYR A 235 -4.96 2.74 -19.62
N HIS A 236 -5.42 2.68 -20.86
CA HIS A 236 -6.75 3.17 -21.22
C HIS A 236 -7.87 2.43 -20.49
N ARG A 237 -7.71 1.15 -20.20
CA ARG A 237 -8.69 0.37 -19.47
C ARG A 237 -8.72 0.70 -17.97
N LEU A 238 -7.57 0.97 -17.36
CA LEU A 238 -7.45 1.33 -15.96
C LEU A 238 -7.82 2.78 -15.69
N ASN A 239 -7.54 3.68 -16.62
CA ASN A 239 -7.62 5.13 -16.43
C ASN A 239 -9.03 5.72 -16.67
N LEU A 240 -10.08 4.87 -16.70
CA LEU A 240 -11.45 5.33 -16.86
C LEU A 240 -11.92 6.19 -15.67
N LEU A 241 -11.61 5.75 -14.46
CA LEU A 241 -11.82 6.51 -13.23
C LEU A 241 -10.44 6.81 -12.63
N HIS A 242 -10.04 8.07 -12.65
CA HIS A 242 -8.71 8.49 -12.27
C HIS A 242 -8.75 9.56 -11.18
N LEU A 243 -7.98 9.36 -10.12
CA LEU A 243 -7.82 10.29 -9.01
C LEU A 243 -6.34 10.55 -8.76
N VAL A 244 -5.99 11.81 -8.58
CA VAL A 244 -4.62 12.21 -8.22
C VAL A 244 -4.62 12.76 -6.79
N LEU A 245 -3.89 12.11 -5.89
CA LEU A 245 -3.71 12.59 -4.52
C LEU A 245 -2.56 13.61 -4.49
N PRO A 246 -2.84 14.86 -4.10
CA PRO A 246 -1.80 15.86 -3.98
C PRO A 246 -0.79 15.47 -2.90
N PRO A 247 0.49 15.82 -3.08
CA PRO A 247 1.51 15.62 -2.05
C PRO A 247 1.23 16.52 -0.84
N LEU A 248 1.75 16.14 0.33
CA LEU A 248 1.46 16.80 1.60
C LEU A 248 1.84 18.29 1.61
N ARG A 249 2.93 18.66 0.94
CA ARG A 249 3.38 20.06 0.78
C ARG A 249 2.38 20.96 0.05
N GLU A 250 1.47 20.38 -0.74
CA GLU A 250 0.43 21.11 -1.48
C GLU A 250 -0.92 21.16 -0.75
N ARG A 251 -1.02 20.52 0.43
CA ARG A 251 -2.27 20.47 1.21
C ARG A 251 -2.48 21.64 2.16
N GLY A 252 -1.64 22.66 2.11
CA GLY A 252 -1.83 23.92 2.83
C GLY A 252 -2.11 23.78 4.34
N ALA A 253 -3.27 24.27 4.77
CA ALA A 253 -3.69 24.21 6.18
C ALA A 253 -3.94 22.76 6.68
N ASP A 254 -4.31 21.85 5.79
CA ASP A 254 -4.61 20.45 6.13
C ASP A 254 -3.40 19.72 6.71
N LEU A 255 -2.17 20.14 6.38
CA LEU A 255 -0.95 19.58 6.95
C LEU A 255 -0.97 19.65 8.48
N ILE A 256 -1.30 20.81 9.03
CA ILE A 256 -1.28 21.00 10.50
C ILE A 256 -2.46 20.25 11.16
N LEU A 257 -3.64 20.26 10.54
CA LEU A 257 -4.78 19.52 11.05
C LEU A 257 -4.47 18.01 11.10
N LEU A 258 -3.86 17.49 10.03
CA LEU A 258 -3.41 16.11 9.96
C LEU A 258 -2.32 15.81 11.00
N ALA A 259 -1.35 16.72 11.17
CA ALA A 259 -0.30 16.57 12.17
C ALA A 259 -0.88 16.48 13.59
N ARG A 260 -1.85 17.33 13.93
CA ARG A 260 -2.55 17.30 15.23
C ARG A 260 -3.30 15.98 15.43
N GLN A 261 -4.00 15.51 14.41
CA GLN A 261 -4.72 14.23 14.45
C GLN A 261 -3.77 13.03 14.64
N ILE A 262 -2.63 13.03 13.95
CA ILE A 262 -1.60 11.99 14.11
C ILE A 262 -1.00 12.07 15.52
N LEU A 263 -0.73 13.28 16.02
CA LEU A 263 -0.19 13.50 17.37
C LEU A 263 -1.14 12.94 18.45
N GLU A 264 -2.43 13.28 18.39
CA GLU A 264 -3.44 12.79 19.31
C GLU A 264 -3.51 11.27 19.35
N ARG A 265 -3.58 10.64 18.17
CA ARG A 265 -3.61 9.17 18.04
C ARG A 265 -2.33 8.52 18.57
N THR A 266 -1.18 9.13 18.30
CA THR A 266 0.11 8.62 18.75
C THR A 266 0.23 8.74 20.27
N ALA A 267 -0.13 9.89 20.85
CA ALA A 267 -0.14 10.08 22.30
C ALA A 267 -1.08 9.08 23.00
N ALA A 268 -2.27 8.86 22.47
CA ALA A 268 -3.23 7.87 23.00
C ALA A 268 -2.65 6.44 22.93
N ARG A 269 -2.00 6.06 21.81
CA ARG A 269 -1.37 4.73 21.64
C ARG A 269 -0.26 4.48 22.67
N TYR A 270 0.53 5.50 22.98
CA TYR A 270 1.59 5.42 23.99
C TYR A 270 1.08 5.69 25.43
N ARG A 271 -0.25 5.88 25.62
CA ARG A 271 -0.87 6.21 26.90
C ARG A 271 -0.25 7.45 27.55
N LEU A 272 0.18 8.39 26.76
CA LEU A 272 0.66 9.70 27.19
C LEU A 272 -0.53 10.65 27.26
N GLY A 273 -0.46 11.59 28.18
CA GLY A 273 -1.47 12.65 28.28
C GLY A 273 -1.56 13.49 27.01
N GLU A 274 -2.52 14.40 26.98
CA GLU A 274 -2.71 15.34 25.86
C GLU A 274 -1.40 16.06 25.51
N ARG A 275 -1.11 16.10 24.23
CA ARG A 275 0.06 16.76 23.65
C ARG A 275 -0.37 17.77 22.60
N THR A 276 0.37 18.88 22.50
CA THR A 276 0.06 19.96 21.57
C THR A 276 1.28 20.31 20.71
N ILE A 277 1.05 20.98 19.60
CA ILE A 277 2.12 21.53 18.74
C ILE A 277 2.23 23.01 19.01
N SER A 278 3.44 23.51 19.27
CA SER A 278 3.69 24.94 19.45
C SER A 278 3.55 25.71 18.13
N PRO A 279 3.31 27.04 18.16
CA PRO A 279 3.33 27.85 16.93
C PRO A 279 4.66 27.75 16.17
N ALA A 280 5.79 27.67 16.89
CA ALA A 280 7.10 27.44 16.29
C ALA A 280 7.20 26.06 15.62
N GLY A 281 6.63 25.03 16.26
CA GLY A 281 6.54 23.68 15.70
C GLY A 281 5.70 23.65 14.43
N GLU A 282 4.55 24.32 14.41
CA GLU A 282 3.73 24.41 13.19
C GLU A 282 4.47 25.10 12.03
N ALA A 283 5.20 26.18 12.31
CA ALA A 283 6.01 26.86 11.30
C ALA A 283 7.09 25.93 10.73
N ARG A 284 7.76 25.15 11.59
CA ARG A 284 8.77 24.16 11.17
C ARG A 284 8.15 23.05 10.34
N LEU A 285 6.99 22.50 10.72
CA LEU A 285 6.28 21.49 9.95
C LEU A 285 5.90 22.00 8.56
N ARG A 286 5.43 23.25 8.44
CA ARG A 286 5.09 23.86 7.14
C ARG A 286 6.31 24.08 6.24
N ALA A 287 7.47 24.32 6.82
CA ALA A 287 8.69 24.57 6.07
C ALA A 287 9.33 23.32 5.46
N GLN A 288 8.87 22.12 5.85
CA GLN A 288 9.45 20.87 5.36
C GLN A 288 8.89 20.46 4.00
N PRO A 289 9.72 19.87 3.12
CA PRO A 289 9.30 19.43 1.80
C PRO A 289 8.45 18.13 1.80
N TRP A 290 8.47 17.38 2.90
CA TRP A 290 7.71 16.13 3.10
C TRP A 290 7.78 15.17 1.91
N ARG A 291 8.97 14.77 1.50
CA ARG A 291 9.18 13.82 0.37
C ARG A 291 8.53 12.45 0.61
N GLY A 292 8.48 12.01 1.87
CA GLY A 292 7.75 10.80 2.29
C GLY A 292 6.30 11.06 2.71
N ASN A 293 5.79 12.28 2.50
CA ASN A 293 4.39 12.69 2.72
C ASN A 293 3.89 12.35 4.15
N ILE A 294 2.68 11.80 4.27
CA ILE A 294 2.04 11.46 5.55
C ILE A 294 2.85 10.41 6.32
N ARG A 295 3.53 9.50 5.62
CA ARG A 295 4.37 8.47 6.27
C ARG A 295 5.54 9.10 6.99
N GLU A 296 6.21 10.06 6.37
CA GLU A 296 7.32 10.82 6.96
C GLU A 296 6.82 11.67 8.13
N LEU A 297 5.72 12.41 7.94
CA LEU A 297 5.09 13.20 8.99
C LEU A 297 4.75 12.36 10.22
N ALA A 298 4.15 11.18 10.01
CA ALA A 298 3.81 10.27 11.10
C ALA A 298 5.04 9.77 11.86
N HIS A 299 6.12 9.43 11.17
CA HIS A 299 7.38 9.02 11.81
C HIS A 299 8.02 10.15 12.61
N VAL A 300 8.01 11.38 12.09
CA VAL A 300 8.53 12.56 12.80
C VAL A 300 7.73 12.81 14.07
N ILE A 301 6.40 12.79 13.98
CA ILE A 301 5.53 12.99 15.15
C ILE A 301 5.72 11.86 16.16
N GLU A 302 5.77 10.60 15.73
CA GLU A 302 5.98 9.47 16.62
C GLU A 302 7.31 9.58 17.36
N ARG A 303 8.40 9.93 16.64
CA ARG A 303 9.71 10.16 17.24
C ARG A 303 9.65 11.27 18.28
N ALA A 304 9.03 12.40 17.96
CA ALA A 304 8.88 13.51 18.90
C ALA A 304 8.07 13.13 20.15
N VAL A 305 7.00 12.33 20.00
CA VAL A 305 6.18 11.86 21.12
C VAL A 305 6.96 10.92 22.04
N VAL A 306 7.77 10.02 21.47
CA VAL A 306 8.52 9.01 22.24
C VAL A 306 9.69 9.63 22.99
N PHE A 307 10.43 10.55 22.36
CA PHE A 307 11.67 11.09 22.92
C PHE A 307 11.50 12.41 23.70
N SER A 308 10.42 13.18 23.46
CA SER A 308 10.15 14.40 24.21
C SER A 308 9.42 14.12 25.52
N LYS A 309 9.87 14.74 26.60
CA LYS A 309 9.17 14.76 27.90
C LYS A 309 8.14 15.91 27.97
N GLU A 310 8.21 16.85 27.08
CA GLU A 310 7.36 18.04 27.05
C GLU A 310 5.97 17.75 26.51
N ARG A 311 4.95 18.43 27.04
CA ARG A 311 3.58 18.34 26.53
C ARG A 311 3.41 19.09 25.21
N THR A 312 4.19 20.15 25.00
CA THR A 312 4.14 20.97 23.80
C THR A 312 5.34 20.68 22.92
N LEU A 313 5.10 20.18 21.71
CA LEU A 313 6.15 19.79 20.77
C LEU A 313 6.49 20.96 19.84
N ASP A 314 7.75 21.29 19.73
CA ASP A 314 8.25 22.37 18.89
C ASP A 314 9.01 21.86 17.64
N PHE A 315 9.31 20.55 17.58
CA PHE A 315 10.05 19.91 16.48
C PHE A 315 11.40 20.62 16.19
N ALA A 316 12.15 20.99 17.23
CA ALA A 316 13.44 21.67 17.08
C ALA A 316 14.45 20.90 16.23
N GLU A 317 14.33 19.57 16.20
CA GLU A 317 15.15 18.68 15.38
C GLU A 317 14.90 18.79 13.87
N LEU A 318 13.71 19.28 13.47
CA LEU A 318 13.46 19.67 12.10
C LEU A 318 14.20 20.99 11.89
N SER A 319 15.48 20.89 11.54
CA SER A 319 16.19 22.02 10.98
C SER A 319 15.29 22.59 9.92
N THR A 320 14.91 23.86 10.00
CA THR A 320 14.45 24.57 8.80
C THR A 320 15.48 24.19 7.75
N PRO A 321 15.10 23.68 6.55
CA PRO A 321 16.09 23.61 5.50
C PRO A 321 16.62 25.03 5.44
N ALA A 322 17.79 25.22 6.02
CA ALA A 322 18.51 26.42 5.74
C ALA A 322 18.45 26.43 4.23
N SER A 323 17.80 27.44 3.64
CA SER A 323 18.09 27.73 2.25
C SER A 323 19.59 27.62 2.22
N ALA A 324 20.10 26.49 1.73
CA ALA A 324 21.53 26.30 1.64
C ALA A 324 21.96 27.59 1.00
N PRO A 325 22.75 28.45 1.69
CA PRO A 325 23.09 29.72 1.11
C PRO A 325 23.61 29.32 -0.23
N ALA A 326 22.90 29.73 -1.30
CA ALA A 326 23.18 29.31 -2.64
C ALA A 326 24.68 29.52 -2.78
N ALA A 327 25.43 28.45 -2.53
CA ALA A 327 26.86 28.37 -2.48
C ALA A 327 27.49 29.72 -2.07
N ALA A 328 27.49 30.06 -0.76
CA ALA A 328 28.13 31.30 -0.26
C ALA A 328 29.62 31.36 -0.65
N TRP A 329 30.14 30.24 -1.13
CA TRP A 329 31.47 30.15 -1.76
C TRP A 329 31.46 30.50 -3.26
N LEU A 330 30.29 30.51 -3.94
CA LEU A 330 30.11 31.03 -5.29
C LEU A 330 29.69 32.50 -5.20
N ASN A 331 30.69 33.40 -5.19
CA ASN A 331 30.41 34.82 -5.29
C ASN A 331 29.80 35.11 -6.68
N PRO A 332 28.49 35.49 -6.77
CA PRO A 332 27.86 35.80 -8.06
C PRO A 332 28.49 37.00 -8.80
N ALA A 333 29.28 37.77 -8.09
CA ALA A 333 30.07 38.88 -8.68
C ALA A 333 31.47 38.43 -9.14
N TRP A 334 31.82 37.14 -9.01
CA TRP A 334 33.11 36.64 -9.48
C TRP A 334 33.14 36.61 -10.99
N GLN A 335 34.11 37.31 -11.56
CA GLN A 335 34.37 37.31 -13.00
C GLN A 335 35.58 36.45 -13.30
N LEU A 336 35.54 35.75 -14.45
CA LEU A 336 36.70 34.98 -14.94
C LEU A 336 37.92 35.92 -15.11
N PRO A 337 39.08 35.58 -14.52
CA PRO A 337 40.30 36.36 -14.73
C PRO A 337 40.68 36.39 -16.20
N GLU A 338 41.14 37.54 -16.68
CA GLU A 338 41.65 37.68 -18.08
C GLU A 338 42.84 36.75 -18.36
N SER A 339 43.55 36.31 -17.34
CA SER A 339 44.69 35.39 -17.43
C SER A 339 44.27 33.92 -17.63
N GLY A 340 42.99 33.63 -17.70
CA GLY A 340 42.43 32.28 -17.76
C GLY A 340 42.18 31.64 -16.40
N PHE A 341 41.36 30.60 -16.42
CA PHE A 341 40.94 29.83 -15.22
C PHE A 341 41.03 28.34 -15.56
N THR A 342 41.73 27.57 -14.74
CA THR A 342 41.73 26.11 -14.84
C THR A 342 40.96 25.51 -13.67
N VAL A 343 40.11 24.52 -13.96
CA VAL A 343 39.30 23.84 -12.95
C VAL A 343 40.18 23.18 -11.88
N GLU A 344 41.35 22.70 -12.27
CA GLU A 344 42.34 22.06 -11.39
C GLU A 344 42.90 23.04 -10.35
N SER A 345 43.23 24.30 -10.75
CA SER A 345 43.71 25.29 -9.80
C SER A 345 42.62 25.74 -8.80
N ALA A 346 41.36 25.81 -9.26
CA ALA A 346 40.22 26.11 -8.36
C ALA A 346 39.95 24.98 -7.35
N ILE A 347 40.05 23.75 -7.78
CA ILE A 347 39.90 22.58 -6.89
C ILE A 347 41.03 22.57 -5.86
N ALA A 348 42.28 22.80 -6.27
CA ALA A 348 43.41 22.84 -5.35
C ALA A 348 43.27 23.95 -4.30
N GLU A 349 42.78 25.12 -4.69
CA GLU A 349 42.56 26.25 -3.79
C GLU A 349 41.40 26.00 -2.81
N LEU A 350 40.30 25.39 -3.27
CA LEU A 350 39.17 24.96 -2.40
C LEU A 350 39.62 23.89 -1.40
N ILE A 351 40.43 22.93 -1.78
CA ILE A 351 41.00 21.91 -0.88
C ILE A 351 41.91 22.59 0.15
N ALA A 352 42.75 23.53 -0.26
CA ALA A 352 43.66 24.27 0.64
C ALA A 352 42.89 25.15 1.64
N VAL A 353 41.75 25.73 1.24
CA VAL A 353 40.85 26.47 2.13
C VAL A 353 40.15 25.51 3.12
N ALA A 354 39.63 24.39 2.65
CA ALA A 354 38.99 23.40 3.50
C ALA A 354 39.97 22.83 4.55
N LEU A 355 41.19 22.50 4.16
CA LEU A 355 42.22 22.03 5.08
C LEU A 355 42.65 23.08 6.12
N ARG A 356 42.62 24.37 5.77
CA ARG A 356 42.88 25.47 6.73
C ARG A 356 41.74 25.68 7.71
N GLN A 357 40.51 25.32 7.38
CA GLN A 357 39.32 25.50 8.24
C GLN A 357 39.04 24.29 9.12
N THR A 358 39.50 23.11 8.76
CA THR A 358 39.26 21.87 9.51
C THR A 358 40.43 21.46 10.41
N GLY A 359 41.58 22.16 10.37
CA GLY A 359 42.75 21.95 11.23
C GLY A 359 43.61 20.80 10.75
#